data_09dccef6f337aaf183e9f2d71dae5947
#
_entry.id   09dccef6f337aaf183e9f2d71dae5947
#
_cell.length_a   1.000
_cell.length_b   1.000
_cell.length_c   1.000
_cell.angle_alpha   90.00
_cell.angle_beta   90.00
_cell.angle_gamma   90.00
#
_symmetry.space_group_name_H-M   'P 1'
#
loop_
_entity.id
_entity.type
_entity.pdbx_description
1 polymer ?
#
loop_
_entity_poly.entity_id
_entity_poly.type
_entity_poly.pdbx_seq_one_letter_code
_entity_poly.pdbx_strand_id
1 'polypeptide(L)'
;MSENPFFKPFEGTPHGVTPFGKIENKHYEEAIVRGIDLAKAEINAITSNPEKPTFENTIVALEDAGEDLSRVLNVFYPLAEALSSDEIMAIQERIIPLLSDYQTSITLNEKLWERIKAVHDTADLSKLSVEDQKLLNETYDSFARSGALLQGEDRETFRKLQSKLSELTNKFGQNVLRELNTYEIWLSENDLDGLPKSQVDAAAFAAEQKGRKGEYLFTLEQPTYMAFMKYSTRRDLRERFYRLYNGRNITGEFSNVDIMRDIANTRLEIAKLLGHKSYADYSLVHTMAGSPERVYDLLNRLTEAYRPAQEKEFEAIRALAAEKEGHTVDLQPWDYSYYSNLLRERDYAFNEEELRPYFELNNTINGVFGLATKLYGITFREAPEIPVYHPDVK
;
A
#
# COMPACT_ATOMS: atom_id res chain seq x y z
N MET A 1 -14.75 27.67 24.85
CA MET A 1 -13.92 26.75 23.99
C MET A 1 -14.61 26.73 22.65
N SER A 2 -13.90 26.92 21.54
CA SER A 2 -14.50 26.76 20.20
C SER A 2 -14.95 25.31 20.04
N GLU A 3 -16.13 25.10 19.48
CA GLU A 3 -16.64 23.74 19.14
C GLU A 3 -15.66 23.04 18.20
N ASN A 4 -15.45 21.73 18.40
CA ASN A 4 -14.54 20.95 17.56
C ASN A 4 -14.99 21.04 16.09
N PRO A 5 -14.10 21.43 15.16
CA PRO A 5 -14.45 21.66 13.75
C PRO A 5 -15.04 20.45 13.03
N PHE A 6 -14.78 19.24 13.50
CA PHE A 6 -15.28 18.01 12.90
C PHE A 6 -16.72 17.65 13.28
N PHE A 7 -17.31 18.36 14.26
CA PHE A 7 -18.67 18.04 14.74
C PHE A 7 -19.78 18.46 13.80
N LYS A 8 -19.43 19.15 12.73
CA LYS A 8 -20.36 19.59 11.68
C LYS A 8 -19.71 19.41 10.30
N PRO A 9 -20.51 19.30 9.25
CA PRO A 9 -20.01 19.41 7.88
C PRO A 9 -19.18 20.69 7.69
N PHE A 10 -18.20 20.64 6.78
CA PHE A 10 -17.30 21.77 6.54
C PHE A 10 -18.00 22.90 5.75
N GLU A 11 -19.01 23.49 6.37
CA GLU A 11 -19.74 24.62 5.81
C GLU A 11 -18.93 25.92 5.93
N GLY A 12 -19.08 26.80 4.92
CA GLY A 12 -18.43 28.11 4.89
C GLY A 12 -16.97 28.13 4.46
N THR A 13 -16.41 27.01 4.04
CA THR A 13 -15.15 26.96 3.29
C THR A 13 -15.42 26.92 1.79
N PRO A 14 -14.52 27.45 0.92
CA PRO A 14 -14.67 27.30 -0.52
C PRO A 14 -14.83 25.82 -0.90
N HIS A 15 -15.85 25.48 -1.66
CA HIS A 15 -16.12 24.10 -2.12
C HIS A 15 -16.25 23.03 -1.03
N GLY A 16 -16.53 23.41 0.23
CA GLY A 16 -16.63 22.44 1.33
C GLY A 16 -15.30 21.80 1.73
N VAL A 17 -14.16 22.40 1.39
CA VAL A 17 -12.85 21.85 1.74
C VAL A 17 -12.59 21.91 3.23
N THR A 18 -11.74 21.04 3.72
CA THR A 18 -11.34 20.94 5.13
C THR A 18 -10.81 22.25 5.66
N PRO A 19 -11.34 22.80 6.78
CA PRO A 19 -10.90 24.07 7.37
C PRO A 19 -9.60 23.92 8.15
N PHE A 20 -8.49 23.57 7.48
CA PHE A 20 -7.20 23.23 8.10
C PHE A 20 -6.72 24.29 9.11
N GLY A 21 -6.95 25.57 8.85
CA GLY A 21 -6.58 26.64 9.77
C GLY A 21 -7.34 26.66 11.12
N LYS A 22 -8.37 25.82 11.29
CA LYS A 22 -9.16 25.67 12.52
C LYS A 22 -8.93 24.33 13.22
N ILE A 23 -8.24 23.39 12.59
CA ILE A 23 -8.00 22.03 13.09
C ILE A 23 -6.66 22.01 13.84
N GLU A 24 -6.68 21.43 15.02
CA GLU A 24 -5.50 21.15 15.86
C GLU A 24 -5.48 19.65 16.22
N ASN A 25 -4.32 19.10 16.55
CA ASN A 25 -4.17 17.67 16.87
C ASN A 25 -5.13 17.19 17.95
N LYS A 26 -5.39 18.01 18.97
CA LYS A 26 -6.35 17.71 20.06
C LYS A 26 -7.78 17.43 19.59
N HIS A 27 -8.16 17.89 18.40
CA HIS A 27 -9.51 17.71 17.86
C HIS A 27 -9.74 16.30 17.30
N TYR A 28 -8.69 15.59 16.87
CA TYR A 28 -8.84 14.31 16.19
C TYR A 28 -9.40 13.22 17.08
N GLU A 29 -8.75 12.94 18.22
CA GLU A 29 -9.16 11.85 19.11
C GLU A 29 -10.60 12.02 19.61
N GLU A 30 -10.95 13.22 20.07
CA GLU A 30 -12.31 13.57 20.50
C GLU A 30 -13.34 13.33 19.38
N ALA A 31 -13.03 13.80 18.17
CA ALA A 31 -13.93 13.65 17.03
C ALA A 31 -14.07 12.21 16.56
N ILE A 32 -13.00 11.42 16.60
CA ILE A 32 -13.02 9.99 16.25
C ILE A 32 -13.86 9.22 17.26
N VAL A 33 -13.65 9.42 18.57
CA VAL A 33 -14.43 8.74 19.61
C VAL A 33 -15.91 9.07 19.46
N ARG A 34 -16.25 10.35 19.31
CA ARG A 34 -17.64 10.77 19.05
C ARG A 34 -18.20 10.17 17.76
N GLY A 35 -17.41 10.17 16.69
CA GLY A 35 -17.81 9.59 15.40
C GLY A 35 -18.12 8.09 15.51
N ILE A 36 -17.32 7.35 16.28
CA ILE A 36 -17.58 5.93 16.59
C ILE A 36 -18.90 5.76 17.35
N ASP A 37 -19.17 6.60 18.35
CA ASP A 37 -20.39 6.51 19.13
C ASP A 37 -21.64 6.82 18.28
N LEU A 38 -21.57 7.82 17.41
CA LEU A 38 -22.64 8.15 16.46
C LEU A 38 -22.87 7.01 15.48
N ALA A 39 -21.81 6.50 14.86
CA ALA A 39 -21.89 5.38 13.92
C ALA A 39 -22.47 4.12 14.57
N LYS A 40 -22.09 3.80 15.82
CA LYS A 40 -22.72 2.72 16.59
C LYS A 40 -24.22 2.94 16.83
N ALA A 41 -24.61 4.18 17.09
CA ALA A 41 -26.05 4.52 17.27
C ALA A 41 -26.84 4.33 15.96
N GLU A 42 -26.25 4.70 14.81
CA GLU A 42 -26.85 4.48 13.48
C GLU A 42 -26.99 2.99 13.17
N ILE A 43 -25.96 2.18 13.41
CA ILE A 43 -26.03 0.72 13.27
C ILE A 43 -27.11 0.13 14.20
N ASN A 44 -27.20 0.61 15.42
CA ASN A 44 -28.25 0.19 16.37
C ASN A 44 -29.66 0.57 15.88
N ALA A 45 -29.83 1.74 15.26
CA ALA A 45 -31.10 2.14 14.66
C ALA A 45 -31.51 1.20 13.52
N ILE A 46 -30.57 0.79 12.66
CA ILE A 46 -30.82 -0.20 11.61
C ILE A 46 -31.25 -1.53 12.22
N THR A 47 -30.50 -2.06 13.18
CA THR A 47 -30.71 -3.39 13.75
C THR A 47 -31.92 -3.49 14.66
N SER A 48 -32.39 -2.38 15.22
CA SER A 48 -33.60 -2.31 16.06
C SER A 48 -34.85 -1.85 15.31
N ASN A 49 -34.74 -1.53 14.03
CA ASN A 49 -35.88 -1.10 13.23
C ASN A 49 -36.95 -2.23 13.18
N PRO A 50 -38.17 -2.01 13.66
CA PRO A 50 -39.23 -3.03 13.67
C PRO A 50 -39.80 -3.32 12.30
N GLU A 51 -39.56 -2.48 11.30
CA GLU A 51 -40.06 -2.68 9.95
C GLU A 51 -39.32 -3.83 9.24
N LYS A 52 -40.00 -4.43 8.26
CA LYS A 52 -39.38 -5.43 7.39
C LYS A 52 -38.14 -4.86 6.73
N PRO A 53 -37.00 -5.60 6.69
CA PRO A 53 -35.81 -5.16 5.99
C PRO A 53 -36.08 -4.84 4.51
N THR A 54 -35.65 -3.67 4.06
CA THR A 54 -35.68 -3.22 2.66
C THR A 54 -34.30 -2.75 2.25
N PHE A 55 -34.11 -2.55 0.96
CA PHE A 55 -32.86 -2.00 0.43
C PHE A 55 -32.54 -0.65 1.08
N GLU A 56 -33.53 0.24 1.20
CA GLU A 56 -33.37 1.58 1.75
C GLU A 56 -33.08 1.57 3.26
N ASN A 57 -33.92 0.84 4.05
CA ASN A 57 -33.79 0.87 5.51
C ASN A 57 -32.71 -0.06 6.08
N THR A 58 -31.95 -0.73 5.22
CA THR A 58 -30.89 -1.65 5.63
C THR A 58 -29.60 -1.42 4.86
N ILE A 59 -29.60 -1.49 3.52
CA ILE A 59 -28.39 -1.40 2.72
C ILE A 59 -27.95 0.05 2.56
N VAL A 60 -28.83 0.95 2.12
CA VAL A 60 -28.54 2.38 2.00
C VAL A 60 -28.25 2.98 3.37
N ALA A 61 -29.08 2.64 4.37
CA ALA A 61 -28.85 3.12 5.74
C ALA A 61 -27.49 2.65 6.33
N LEU A 62 -27.00 1.46 5.94
CA LEU A 62 -25.67 0.99 6.33
C LEU A 62 -24.54 1.71 5.59
N GLU A 63 -24.72 2.00 4.30
CA GLU A 63 -23.74 2.76 3.48
C GLU A 63 -23.58 4.19 3.99
N ASP A 64 -24.67 4.83 4.42
CA ASP A 64 -24.67 6.18 4.97
C ASP A 64 -24.14 6.23 6.42
N ALA A 65 -24.12 5.08 7.13
CA ALA A 65 -23.70 5.05 8.53
C ALA A 65 -22.21 5.36 8.71
N GLY A 66 -21.89 6.23 9.68
CA GLY A 66 -20.53 6.60 10.02
C GLY A 66 -19.95 7.74 9.17
N GLU A 67 -20.76 8.54 8.50
CA GLU A 67 -20.30 9.70 7.72
C GLU A 67 -19.45 10.66 8.57
N ASP A 68 -19.88 10.96 9.80
CA ASP A 68 -19.13 11.82 10.72
C ASP A 68 -17.76 11.24 11.09
N LEU A 69 -17.67 9.93 11.31
CA LEU A 69 -16.42 9.24 11.54
C LEU A 69 -15.52 9.28 10.29
N SER A 70 -16.09 8.98 9.14
CA SER A 70 -15.37 8.99 7.85
C SER A 70 -14.78 10.36 7.54
N ARG A 71 -15.52 11.44 7.84
CA ARG A 71 -15.06 12.84 7.66
C ARG A 71 -13.78 13.12 8.46
N VAL A 72 -13.68 12.64 9.68
CA VAL A 72 -12.48 12.82 10.50
C VAL A 72 -11.33 11.96 10.01
N LEU A 73 -11.59 10.67 9.73
CA LEU A 73 -10.56 9.71 9.31
C LEU A 73 -9.95 10.07 7.96
N ASN A 74 -10.74 10.58 7.02
CA ASN A 74 -10.29 11.05 5.72
C ASN A 74 -9.37 12.29 5.79
N VAL A 75 -9.37 13.01 6.91
CA VAL A 75 -8.41 14.08 7.18
C VAL A 75 -7.24 13.56 7.99
N PHE A 76 -7.49 12.76 9.03
CA PHE A 76 -6.47 12.31 9.97
C PHE A 76 -5.40 11.43 9.32
N TYR A 77 -5.80 10.38 8.59
CA TYR A 77 -4.82 9.42 8.06
C TYR A 77 -3.87 10.01 7.02
N PRO A 78 -4.31 10.78 6.01
CA PRO A 78 -3.39 11.43 5.09
C PRO A 78 -2.42 12.39 5.79
N LEU A 79 -2.87 13.11 6.83
CA LEU A 79 -2.00 14.00 7.59
C LEU A 79 -1.04 13.25 8.52
N ALA A 80 -1.44 12.11 9.08
CA ALA A 80 -0.56 11.26 9.86
C ALA A 80 0.61 10.73 9.04
N GLU A 81 0.42 10.52 7.74
CA GLU A 81 1.49 10.15 6.81
C GLU A 81 2.33 11.36 6.35
N ALA A 82 1.68 12.48 6.01
CA ALA A 82 2.35 13.65 5.44
C ALA A 82 3.06 14.52 6.49
N LEU A 83 2.50 14.64 7.70
CA LEU A 83 2.97 15.50 8.80
C LEU A 83 3.16 14.71 10.10
N SER A 84 3.76 13.53 10.01
CA SER A 84 3.97 12.67 11.17
C SER A 84 4.73 13.41 12.28
N SER A 85 4.24 13.26 13.52
CA SER A 85 4.87 13.77 14.73
C SER A 85 4.61 12.82 15.89
N ASP A 86 5.39 12.95 17.00
CA ASP A 86 5.19 12.11 18.18
C ASP A 86 3.77 12.22 18.73
N GLU A 87 3.15 13.42 18.66
CA GLU A 87 1.78 13.64 19.10
C GLU A 87 0.77 12.91 18.20
N ILE A 88 0.93 12.99 16.86
CA ILE A 88 0.05 12.30 15.91
C ILE A 88 0.22 10.77 16.05
N MET A 89 1.44 10.27 16.20
CA MET A 89 1.69 8.86 16.44
C MET A 89 1.02 8.36 17.73
N ALA A 90 1.11 9.14 18.81
CA ALA A 90 0.45 8.81 20.08
C ALA A 90 -1.09 8.82 19.97
N ILE A 91 -1.68 9.70 19.18
CA ILE A 91 -3.12 9.66 18.86
C ILE A 91 -3.44 8.39 18.10
N GLN A 92 -2.65 8.08 17.06
CA GLN A 92 -2.85 6.89 16.23
C GLN A 92 -2.82 5.59 17.07
N GLU A 93 -1.88 5.46 18.00
CA GLU A 93 -1.82 4.31 18.92
C GLU A 93 -3.08 4.15 19.77
N ARG A 94 -3.70 5.25 20.20
CA ARG A 94 -4.93 5.21 21.02
C ARG A 94 -6.18 4.92 20.21
N ILE A 95 -6.28 5.42 18.98
CA ILE A 95 -7.51 5.26 18.17
C ILE A 95 -7.58 3.92 17.43
N ILE A 96 -6.43 3.30 17.07
CA ILE A 96 -6.41 2.03 16.33
C ILE A 96 -7.23 0.94 17.03
N PRO A 97 -7.07 0.67 18.33
CA PRO A 97 -7.90 -0.33 19.01
C PRO A 97 -9.39 0.00 18.98
N LEU A 98 -9.76 1.29 19.15
CA LEU A 98 -11.17 1.73 19.13
C LEU A 98 -11.83 1.51 17.77
N LEU A 99 -11.10 1.81 16.69
CA LEU A 99 -11.57 1.59 15.32
C LEU A 99 -11.67 0.09 15.00
N SER A 100 -10.71 -0.71 15.46
CA SER A 100 -10.74 -2.17 15.32
C SER A 100 -11.93 -2.79 16.04
N ASP A 101 -12.21 -2.35 17.26
CA ASP A 101 -13.37 -2.81 18.04
C ASP A 101 -14.70 -2.39 17.35
N TYR A 102 -14.76 -1.15 16.83
CA TYR A 102 -15.91 -0.68 16.07
C TYR A 102 -16.14 -1.52 14.82
N GLN A 103 -15.13 -1.74 14.00
CA GLN A 103 -15.23 -2.56 12.80
C GLN A 103 -15.67 -4.00 13.12
N THR A 104 -15.10 -4.59 14.17
CA THR A 104 -15.49 -5.92 14.64
C THR A 104 -16.94 -5.96 15.09
N SER A 105 -17.43 -4.91 15.75
CA SER A 105 -18.81 -4.81 16.22
C SER A 105 -19.83 -4.78 15.08
N ILE A 106 -19.45 -4.28 13.91
CA ILE A 106 -20.30 -4.29 12.70
C ILE A 106 -20.26 -5.68 12.06
N THR A 107 -19.05 -6.16 11.72
CA THR A 107 -18.88 -7.39 10.93
C THR A 107 -19.41 -8.64 11.64
N LEU A 108 -19.45 -8.63 12.96
CA LEU A 108 -19.96 -9.73 13.78
C LEU A 108 -21.40 -9.50 14.32
N ASN A 109 -22.07 -8.45 13.85
CA ASN A 109 -23.42 -8.15 14.29
C ASN A 109 -24.44 -9.09 13.62
N GLU A 110 -24.95 -10.06 14.38
CA GLU A 110 -25.90 -11.06 13.88
C GLU A 110 -27.20 -10.43 13.37
N LYS A 111 -27.77 -9.46 14.11
CA LYS A 111 -29.02 -8.80 13.72
C LYS A 111 -28.84 -8.00 12.42
N LEU A 112 -27.70 -7.37 12.24
CA LEU A 112 -27.38 -6.65 11.00
C LEU A 112 -27.25 -7.64 9.83
N TRP A 113 -26.54 -8.75 10.05
CA TRP A 113 -26.43 -9.82 9.06
C TRP A 113 -27.77 -10.40 8.65
N GLU A 114 -28.65 -10.72 9.62
CA GLU A 114 -30.01 -11.22 9.33
C GLU A 114 -30.79 -10.25 8.46
N ARG A 115 -30.69 -8.94 8.70
CA ARG A 115 -31.34 -7.93 7.89
C ARG A 115 -30.76 -7.85 6.47
N ILE A 116 -29.44 -7.82 6.34
CA ILE A 116 -28.74 -7.80 5.03
C ILE A 116 -29.15 -9.04 4.22
N LYS A 117 -29.10 -10.23 4.85
CA LYS A 117 -29.49 -11.48 4.22
C LYS A 117 -30.95 -11.47 3.79
N ALA A 118 -31.85 -10.98 4.62
CA ALA A 118 -33.27 -10.89 4.28
C ALA A 118 -33.53 -9.98 3.07
N VAL A 119 -32.81 -8.83 2.97
CA VAL A 119 -32.89 -7.96 1.80
C VAL A 119 -32.36 -8.67 0.56
N HIS A 120 -31.15 -9.27 0.65
CA HIS A 120 -30.56 -9.99 -0.47
C HIS A 120 -31.43 -11.11 -1.02
N ASP A 121 -32.05 -11.92 -0.13
CA ASP A 121 -32.86 -13.07 -0.51
C ASP A 121 -34.26 -12.69 -1.06
N THR A 122 -34.74 -11.46 -0.78
CA THR A 122 -36.13 -11.06 -1.12
C THR A 122 -36.25 -9.85 -2.03
N ALA A 123 -35.15 -9.15 -2.33
CA ALA A 123 -35.16 -7.96 -3.19
C ALA A 123 -35.57 -8.30 -4.62
N ASP A 124 -36.44 -7.47 -5.17
CA ASP A 124 -36.76 -7.51 -6.59
C ASP A 124 -35.71 -6.71 -7.37
N LEU A 125 -34.68 -7.42 -7.86
CA LEU A 125 -33.58 -6.82 -8.57
C LEU A 125 -33.97 -5.99 -9.80
N SER A 126 -35.14 -6.27 -10.39
CA SER A 126 -35.63 -5.49 -11.54
C SER A 126 -36.02 -4.05 -11.19
N LYS A 127 -36.21 -3.77 -9.90
CA LYS A 127 -36.53 -2.42 -9.39
C LYS A 127 -35.34 -1.64 -8.90
N LEU A 128 -34.19 -2.28 -8.82
CA LEU A 128 -32.93 -1.65 -8.41
C LEU A 128 -32.12 -1.21 -9.64
N SER A 129 -31.45 -0.08 -9.53
CA SER A 129 -30.46 0.33 -10.54
C SER A 129 -29.29 -0.68 -10.58
N VAL A 130 -28.43 -0.59 -11.60
CA VAL A 130 -27.25 -1.48 -11.69
C VAL A 130 -26.30 -1.22 -10.51
N GLU A 131 -26.17 0.03 -10.09
CA GLU A 131 -25.39 0.45 -8.95
C GLU A 131 -25.96 -0.11 -7.64
N ASP A 132 -27.26 -0.03 -7.44
CA ASP A 132 -27.93 -0.56 -6.23
C ASP A 132 -27.83 -2.09 -6.14
N GLN A 133 -27.98 -2.79 -7.28
CA GLN A 133 -27.74 -4.24 -7.33
C GLN A 133 -26.29 -4.58 -6.95
N LYS A 134 -25.34 -3.78 -7.41
CA LYS A 134 -23.93 -3.93 -7.08
C LYS A 134 -23.70 -3.72 -5.59
N LEU A 135 -24.22 -2.61 -5.02
CA LEU A 135 -24.12 -2.31 -3.60
C LEU A 135 -24.70 -3.44 -2.73
N LEU A 136 -25.91 -3.93 -3.06
CA LEU A 136 -26.53 -5.04 -2.35
C LEU A 136 -25.66 -6.29 -2.34
N ASN A 137 -25.16 -6.68 -3.52
CA ASN A 137 -24.33 -7.89 -3.65
C ASN A 137 -22.99 -7.74 -2.93
N GLU A 138 -22.30 -6.60 -3.07
CA GLU A 138 -21.02 -6.36 -2.39
C GLU A 138 -21.18 -6.29 -0.87
N THR A 139 -22.25 -5.69 -0.36
CA THR A 139 -22.54 -5.67 1.07
C THR A 139 -22.77 -7.09 1.60
N TYR A 140 -23.62 -7.88 0.93
CA TYR A 140 -23.87 -9.27 1.32
C TYR A 140 -22.56 -10.09 1.29
N ASP A 141 -21.81 -10.03 0.20
CA ASP A 141 -20.58 -10.78 0.03
C ASP A 141 -19.49 -10.37 1.05
N SER A 142 -19.40 -9.09 1.37
CA SER A 142 -18.47 -8.58 2.38
C SER A 142 -18.72 -9.21 3.75
N PHE A 143 -19.99 -9.24 4.18
CA PHE A 143 -20.37 -9.87 5.45
C PHE A 143 -20.18 -11.39 5.42
N ALA A 144 -20.62 -12.05 4.35
CA ALA A 144 -20.43 -13.49 4.17
C ALA A 144 -18.96 -13.91 4.28
N ARG A 145 -18.07 -13.18 3.61
CA ARG A 145 -16.60 -13.40 3.63
C ARG A 145 -15.97 -13.05 4.98
N SER A 146 -16.57 -12.15 5.74
CA SER A 146 -16.13 -11.83 7.10
C SER A 146 -16.60 -12.86 8.13
N GLY A 147 -17.11 -14.01 7.69
CA GLY A 147 -17.52 -15.12 8.54
C GLY A 147 -18.95 -15.04 9.07
N ALA A 148 -19.80 -14.15 8.54
CA ALA A 148 -21.19 -14.02 8.97
C ALA A 148 -22.04 -15.28 8.71
N LEU A 149 -21.63 -16.11 7.74
CA LEU A 149 -22.27 -17.41 7.47
C LEU A 149 -21.88 -18.51 8.46
N LEU A 150 -20.78 -18.32 9.19
CA LEU A 150 -20.26 -19.31 10.13
C LEU A 150 -21.05 -19.25 11.45
N GLN A 151 -21.26 -20.41 12.07
CA GLN A 151 -21.98 -20.54 13.33
C GLN A 151 -21.18 -21.35 14.36
N GLY A 152 -21.50 -21.16 15.62
CA GLY A 152 -20.93 -21.95 16.71
C GLY A 152 -19.39 -21.96 16.73
N GLU A 153 -18.80 -23.16 16.76
CA GLU A 153 -17.36 -23.39 16.91
C GLU A 153 -16.57 -22.88 15.68
N ASP A 154 -17.13 -23.01 14.48
CA ASP A 154 -16.47 -22.54 13.24
C ASP A 154 -16.29 -21.02 13.25
N ARG A 155 -17.26 -20.27 13.75
CA ARG A 155 -17.16 -18.82 13.90
C ARG A 155 -16.10 -18.41 14.90
N GLU A 156 -16.01 -19.06 16.04
CA GLU A 156 -14.97 -18.80 17.05
C GLU A 156 -13.58 -19.18 16.51
N THR A 157 -13.46 -20.26 15.76
CA THR A 157 -12.23 -20.66 15.08
C THR A 157 -11.81 -19.62 14.06
N PHE A 158 -12.74 -19.13 13.23
CA PHE A 158 -12.46 -18.06 12.28
C PHE A 158 -11.93 -16.79 12.95
N ARG A 159 -12.55 -16.35 14.05
CA ARG A 159 -12.09 -15.17 14.82
C ARG A 159 -10.65 -15.35 15.32
N LYS A 160 -10.33 -16.52 15.89
CA LYS A 160 -8.97 -16.83 16.37
C LYS A 160 -7.96 -16.82 15.23
N LEU A 161 -8.32 -17.38 14.07
CA LEU A 161 -7.45 -17.39 12.88
C LEU A 161 -7.23 -15.98 12.32
N GLN A 162 -8.25 -15.12 12.30
CA GLN A 162 -8.12 -13.73 11.86
C GLN A 162 -7.21 -12.93 12.80
N SER A 163 -7.37 -13.07 14.12
CA SER A 163 -6.49 -12.45 15.12
C SER A 163 -5.03 -12.92 14.94
N LYS A 164 -4.84 -14.22 14.82
CA LYS A 164 -3.51 -14.83 14.58
C LYS A 164 -2.89 -14.30 13.27
N LEU A 165 -3.66 -14.21 12.19
CA LEU A 165 -3.17 -13.70 10.92
C LEU A 165 -2.74 -12.23 11.02
N SER A 166 -3.52 -11.41 11.72
CA SER A 166 -3.20 -10.00 11.97
C SER A 166 -1.90 -9.84 12.77
N GLU A 167 -1.72 -10.62 13.84
CA GLU A 167 -0.49 -10.62 14.63
C GLU A 167 0.73 -11.03 13.80
N LEU A 168 0.61 -12.11 13.02
CA LEU A 168 1.68 -12.61 12.17
C LEU A 168 2.07 -11.62 11.08
N THR A 169 1.10 -11.00 10.42
CA THR A 169 1.36 -10.01 9.35
C THR A 169 1.99 -8.74 9.90
N ASN A 170 1.56 -8.28 11.08
CA ASN A 170 2.18 -7.14 11.76
C ASN A 170 3.63 -7.45 12.15
N LYS A 171 3.87 -8.62 12.76
CA LYS A 171 5.23 -9.05 13.13
C LYS A 171 6.14 -9.20 11.92
N PHE A 172 5.61 -9.73 10.81
CA PHE A 172 6.33 -9.81 9.53
C PHE A 172 6.81 -8.43 9.06
N GLY A 173 5.91 -7.45 9.01
CA GLY A 173 6.23 -6.08 8.59
C GLY A 173 7.25 -5.41 9.51
N GLN A 174 7.09 -5.56 10.83
CA GLN A 174 8.05 -5.03 11.81
C GLN A 174 9.45 -5.63 11.65
N ASN A 175 9.56 -6.94 11.42
CA ASN A 175 10.84 -7.60 11.19
C ASN A 175 11.53 -7.08 9.92
N VAL A 176 10.76 -6.88 8.83
CA VAL A 176 11.29 -6.31 7.59
C VAL A 176 11.89 -4.92 7.84
N LEU A 177 11.15 -4.05 8.52
CA LEU A 177 11.60 -2.69 8.81
C LEU A 177 12.81 -2.67 9.74
N ARG A 178 12.78 -3.48 10.81
CA ARG A 178 13.89 -3.55 11.78
C ARG A 178 15.17 -4.04 11.13
N GLU A 179 15.12 -5.12 10.37
CA GLU A 179 16.32 -5.66 9.71
C GLU A 179 16.86 -4.68 8.67
N LEU A 180 15.98 -4.05 7.86
CA LEU A 180 16.42 -3.06 6.88
C LEU A 180 17.25 -1.94 7.52
N ASN A 181 16.85 -1.47 8.68
CA ASN A 181 17.52 -0.41 9.43
C ASN A 181 18.86 -0.84 10.07
N THR A 182 19.19 -2.14 10.08
CA THR A 182 20.48 -2.62 10.62
C THR A 182 21.60 -2.57 9.58
N TYR A 183 21.27 -2.43 8.30
CA TYR A 183 22.28 -2.50 7.25
C TYR A 183 23.04 -1.18 7.09
N GLU A 184 24.29 -1.19 7.53
CA GLU A 184 25.28 -0.16 7.29
C GLU A 184 26.44 -0.77 6.49
N ILE A 185 26.60 -0.37 5.23
CA ILE A 185 27.66 -0.86 4.35
C ILE A 185 28.64 0.27 4.13
N TRP A 186 29.75 0.20 4.86
CA TRP A 186 30.80 1.18 4.81
C TRP A 186 31.77 0.86 3.66
N LEU A 187 32.00 1.84 2.80
CA LEU A 187 32.85 1.75 1.63
C LEU A 187 33.91 2.84 1.66
N SER A 188 35.02 2.61 0.95
CA SER A 188 36.11 3.57 0.71
C SER A 188 36.00 4.19 -0.68
N GLU A 189 36.77 5.24 -0.96
CA GLU A 189 36.80 5.89 -2.28
C GLU A 189 37.12 4.91 -3.42
N ASN A 190 37.96 3.90 -3.17
CA ASN A 190 38.33 2.88 -4.16
C ASN A 190 37.16 1.91 -4.53
N ASP A 191 36.09 1.96 -3.79
CA ASP A 191 34.91 1.07 -3.98
C ASP A 191 33.78 1.72 -4.78
N LEU A 192 33.95 3.01 -5.16
CA LEU A 192 32.87 3.85 -5.72
C LEU A 192 32.87 3.89 -7.26
N ASP A 193 33.80 3.21 -7.90
CA ASP A 193 33.94 3.26 -9.35
C ASP A 193 32.64 2.91 -10.07
N GLY A 194 32.28 3.73 -11.08
CA GLY A 194 31.06 3.63 -11.84
C GLY A 194 29.82 4.29 -11.21
N LEU A 195 29.82 4.59 -9.92
CA LEU A 195 28.66 5.19 -9.26
C LEU A 195 28.43 6.65 -9.67
N PRO A 196 27.18 7.08 -9.91
CA PRO A 196 26.85 8.47 -10.17
C PRO A 196 27.25 9.38 -9.01
N LYS A 197 27.69 10.59 -9.33
CA LYS A 197 28.10 11.58 -8.32
C LYS A 197 27.01 11.83 -7.27
N SER A 198 25.76 11.86 -7.67
CA SER A 198 24.62 12.04 -6.76
C SER A 198 24.54 10.95 -5.68
N GLN A 199 24.84 9.69 -6.02
CA GLN A 199 24.88 8.58 -5.08
C GLN A 199 26.09 8.64 -4.15
N VAL A 200 27.24 9.04 -4.69
CA VAL A 200 28.47 9.23 -3.90
C VAL A 200 28.29 10.37 -2.89
N ASP A 201 27.75 11.50 -3.32
CA ASP A 201 27.49 12.65 -2.43
C ASP A 201 26.49 12.28 -1.32
N ALA A 202 25.44 11.54 -1.64
CA ALA A 202 24.47 11.07 -0.64
C ALA A 202 25.11 10.11 0.38
N ALA A 203 25.94 9.17 -0.08
CA ALA A 203 26.64 8.24 0.79
C ALA A 203 27.69 8.92 1.69
N ALA A 204 28.39 9.93 1.16
CA ALA A 204 29.32 10.76 1.93
C ALA A 204 28.60 11.58 3.01
N PHE A 205 27.46 12.18 2.67
CA PHE A 205 26.62 12.90 3.62
C PHE A 205 26.10 11.97 4.74
N ALA A 206 25.59 10.78 4.39
CA ALA A 206 25.15 9.80 5.37
C ALA A 206 26.30 9.36 6.32
N ALA A 207 27.50 9.19 5.80
CA ALA A 207 28.69 8.88 6.60
C ALA A 207 29.07 10.03 7.56
N GLU A 208 29.01 11.28 7.09
CA GLU A 208 29.30 12.46 7.91
C GLU A 208 28.27 12.62 9.06
N GLN A 209 26.98 12.34 8.82
CA GLN A 209 25.96 12.31 9.87
C GLN A 209 26.25 11.27 10.96
N LYS A 210 26.97 10.19 10.62
CA LYS A 210 27.44 9.16 11.57
C LYS A 210 28.83 9.48 12.15
N GLY A 211 29.39 10.67 11.90
CA GLY A 211 30.69 11.11 12.41
C GLY A 211 31.93 10.51 11.71
N ARG A 212 31.74 9.86 10.54
CA ARG A 212 32.83 9.19 9.78
C ARG A 212 33.11 9.91 8.47
N LYS A 213 33.64 11.11 8.58
CA LYS A 213 34.01 11.92 7.41
C LYS A 213 35.13 11.27 6.59
N GLY A 214 34.94 11.23 5.27
CA GLY A 214 35.89 10.61 4.33
C GLY A 214 35.58 9.13 4.04
N GLU A 215 34.57 8.57 4.65
CA GLU A 215 33.98 7.26 4.29
C GLU A 215 32.62 7.45 3.61
N TYR A 216 32.05 6.37 3.10
CA TYR A 216 30.79 6.37 2.37
C TYR A 216 29.86 5.30 2.94
N LEU A 217 28.67 5.73 3.39
CA LEU A 217 27.67 4.82 3.96
C LEU A 217 26.59 4.54 2.95
N PHE A 218 26.44 3.27 2.62
CA PHE A 218 25.34 2.75 1.81
C PHE A 218 24.41 1.91 2.67
N THR A 219 23.11 1.95 2.33
CA THR A 219 22.07 1.12 2.94
C THR A 219 21.47 0.15 1.93
N LEU A 220 20.57 -0.73 2.39
CA LEU A 220 19.80 -1.59 1.49
C LEU A 220 18.41 -1.03 1.15
N GLU A 221 18.21 0.27 1.32
CA GLU A 221 17.03 0.93 0.79
C GLU A 221 16.97 0.80 -0.73
N GLN A 222 15.76 0.61 -1.26
CA GLN A 222 15.58 0.27 -2.67
C GLN A 222 16.29 1.24 -3.63
N PRO A 223 16.21 2.58 -3.50
CA PRO A 223 16.90 3.50 -4.42
C PRO A 223 18.42 3.33 -4.40
N THR A 224 19.01 3.19 -3.21
CA THR A 224 20.45 2.98 -3.03
C THR A 224 20.91 1.65 -3.62
N TYR A 225 20.18 0.56 -3.28
CA TYR A 225 20.45 -0.77 -3.81
C TYR A 225 20.38 -0.81 -5.34
N MET A 226 19.30 -0.29 -5.93
CA MET A 226 19.11 -0.29 -7.38
C MET A 226 20.18 0.50 -8.12
N ALA A 227 20.55 1.68 -7.61
CA ALA A 227 21.62 2.48 -8.18
C ALA A 227 22.98 1.74 -8.09
N PHE A 228 23.27 1.12 -6.96
CA PHE A 228 24.51 0.35 -6.79
C PHE A 228 24.60 -0.82 -7.78
N MET A 229 23.53 -1.61 -7.90
CA MET A 229 23.45 -2.76 -8.82
C MET A 229 23.56 -2.35 -10.29
N LYS A 230 23.07 -1.16 -10.63
CA LYS A 230 23.05 -0.64 -12.00
C LYS A 230 24.39 -0.06 -12.44
N TYR A 231 25.11 0.63 -11.55
CA TYR A 231 26.22 1.47 -11.95
C TYR A 231 27.58 0.99 -11.44
N SER A 232 27.67 0.33 -10.28
CA SER A 232 28.94 -0.07 -9.72
C SER A 232 29.70 -1.04 -10.63
N THR A 233 30.98 -0.73 -10.95
CA THR A 233 31.86 -1.65 -11.71
C THR A 233 32.35 -2.80 -10.84
N ARG A 234 32.31 -2.68 -9.51
CA ARG A 234 32.77 -3.67 -8.54
C ARG A 234 31.83 -4.86 -8.46
N ARG A 235 32.11 -5.90 -9.25
CA ARG A 235 31.30 -7.14 -9.31
C ARG A 235 31.19 -7.82 -7.96
N ASP A 236 32.27 -7.88 -7.20
CA ASP A 236 32.31 -8.45 -5.85
C ASP A 236 31.38 -7.72 -4.87
N LEU A 237 31.30 -6.39 -4.97
CA LEU A 237 30.39 -5.59 -4.16
C LEU A 237 28.95 -5.73 -4.65
N ARG A 238 28.69 -5.80 -5.97
CA ARG A 238 27.35 -6.12 -6.48
C ARG A 238 26.85 -7.46 -5.94
N GLU A 239 27.69 -8.51 -5.93
CA GLU A 239 27.38 -9.80 -5.32
C GLU A 239 27.04 -9.64 -3.83
N ARG A 240 27.86 -8.93 -3.08
CA ARG A 240 27.63 -8.67 -1.65
C ARG A 240 26.28 -7.97 -1.41
N PHE A 241 26.01 -6.89 -2.13
CA PHE A 241 24.73 -6.16 -2.03
C PHE A 241 23.53 -7.04 -2.41
N TYR A 242 23.65 -7.80 -3.50
CA TYR A 242 22.62 -8.73 -3.94
C TYR A 242 22.29 -9.78 -2.87
N ARG A 243 23.30 -10.41 -2.30
CA ARG A 243 23.12 -11.44 -1.28
C ARG A 243 22.52 -10.88 0.01
N LEU A 244 22.98 -9.72 0.44
CA LEU A 244 22.40 -9.04 1.62
C LEU A 244 20.94 -8.65 1.35
N TYR A 245 20.65 -8.06 0.20
CA TYR A 245 19.30 -7.62 -0.15
C TYR A 245 18.30 -8.76 -0.27
N ASN A 246 18.65 -9.84 -0.96
CA ASN A 246 17.78 -10.97 -1.18
C ASN A 246 17.78 -11.99 -0.02
N GLY A 247 18.75 -11.90 0.89
CA GLY A 247 18.84 -12.73 2.11
C GLY A 247 18.16 -12.12 3.33
N ARG A 248 17.53 -10.96 3.21
CA ARG A 248 16.85 -10.30 4.34
C ARG A 248 15.74 -11.17 4.91
N ASN A 249 15.62 -11.16 6.22
CA ASN A 249 14.59 -11.86 6.98
C ASN A 249 14.55 -13.39 6.78
N ILE A 250 15.64 -14.00 6.28
CA ILE A 250 15.74 -15.45 6.13
C ILE A 250 16.37 -16.09 7.38
N THR A 251 17.33 -15.40 8.01
CA THR A 251 18.04 -15.91 9.19
C THR A 251 18.16 -14.83 10.28
N GLY A 252 18.57 -15.22 11.48
CA GLY A 252 18.82 -14.28 12.57
C GLY A 252 17.57 -13.87 13.34
N GLU A 253 17.70 -12.79 14.13
CA GLU A 253 16.67 -12.31 15.05
C GLU A 253 15.37 -11.91 14.35
N PHE A 254 15.50 -11.32 13.16
CA PHE A 254 14.36 -10.81 12.37
C PHE A 254 13.89 -11.80 11.30
N SER A 255 14.19 -13.10 11.44
CA SER A 255 13.77 -14.12 10.47
C SER A 255 12.24 -14.19 10.35
N ASN A 256 11.75 -14.19 9.12
CA ASN A 256 10.33 -14.32 8.77
C ASN A 256 9.96 -15.69 8.22
N VAL A 257 10.89 -16.65 8.15
CA VAL A 257 10.65 -17.95 7.50
C VAL A 257 9.49 -18.72 8.14
N ASP A 258 9.50 -18.83 9.47
CA ASP A 258 8.41 -19.51 10.21
C ASP A 258 7.12 -18.68 10.13
N ILE A 259 7.21 -17.36 10.22
CA ILE A 259 6.05 -16.45 10.13
C ILE A 259 5.38 -16.61 8.74
N MET A 260 6.14 -16.67 7.64
CA MET A 260 5.58 -16.89 6.28
C MET A 260 4.85 -18.22 6.18
N ARG A 261 5.42 -19.29 6.73
CA ARG A 261 4.76 -20.60 6.77
C ARG A 261 3.47 -20.54 7.58
N ASP A 262 3.48 -19.91 8.72
CA ASP A 262 2.31 -19.79 9.61
C ASP A 262 1.23 -18.91 8.99
N ILE A 263 1.58 -17.82 8.30
CA ILE A 263 0.65 -16.99 7.51
C ILE A 263 -0.01 -17.85 6.41
N ALA A 264 0.79 -18.61 5.64
CA ALA A 264 0.27 -19.45 4.56
C ALA A 264 -0.72 -20.52 5.08
N ASN A 265 -0.37 -21.20 6.17
CA ASN A 265 -1.22 -22.20 6.79
C ASN A 265 -2.50 -21.58 7.37
N THR A 266 -2.39 -20.45 8.09
CA THR A 266 -3.55 -19.75 8.67
C THR A 266 -4.51 -19.27 7.57
N ARG A 267 -3.98 -18.75 6.47
CA ARG A 267 -4.78 -18.38 5.29
C ARG A 267 -5.51 -19.57 4.67
N LEU A 268 -4.84 -20.73 4.58
CA LEU A 268 -5.47 -21.96 4.07
C LEU A 268 -6.61 -22.44 4.98
N GLU A 269 -6.40 -22.39 6.31
CA GLU A 269 -7.44 -22.75 7.28
C GLU A 269 -8.66 -21.83 7.17
N ILE A 270 -8.44 -20.51 7.07
CA ILE A 270 -9.50 -19.51 6.83
C ILE A 270 -10.28 -19.84 5.55
N ALA A 271 -9.57 -20.07 4.44
CA ALA A 271 -10.21 -20.39 3.16
C ALA A 271 -11.06 -21.65 3.24
N LYS A 272 -10.58 -22.69 3.92
CA LYS A 272 -11.32 -23.95 4.12
C LYS A 272 -12.59 -23.76 4.96
N LEU A 273 -12.50 -22.99 6.05
CA LEU A 273 -13.69 -22.64 6.86
C LEU A 273 -14.76 -21.93 6.05
N LEU A 274 -14.36 -21.09 5.09
CA LEU A 274 -15.25 -20.36 4.18
C LEU A 274 -15.67 -21.20 2.95
N GLY A 275 -15.33 -22.50 2.89
CA GLY A 275 -15.74 -23.41 1.82
C GLY A 275 -14.89 -23.36 0.54
N HIS A 276 -13.71 -22.71 0.58
CA HIS A 276 -12.81 -22.63 -0.56
C HIS A 276 -11.71 -23.69 -0.50
N LYS A 277 -11.22 -24.15 -1.67
CA LYS A 277 -10.15 -25.15 -1.77
C LYS A 277 -8.79 -24.62 -1.33
N SER A 278 -8.52 -23.35 -1.66
CA SER A 278 -7.28 -22.66 -1.33
C SER A 278 -7.55 -21.19 -1.00
N TYR A 279 -6.54 -20.52 -0.44
CA TYR A 279 -6.62 -19.08 -0.22
C TYR A 279 -6.66 -18.29 -1.53
N ALA A 280 -6.08 -18.82 -2.61
CA ALA A 280 -6.18 -18.22 -3.94
C ALA A 280 -7.63 -18.26 -4.46
N ASP A 281 -8.33 -19.39 -4.32
CA ASP A 281 -9.75 -19.48 -4.68
C ASP A 281 -10.60 -18.45 -3.91
N TYR A 282 -10.35 -18.29 -2.61
CA TYR A 282 -11.03 -17.31 -1.78
C TYR A 282 -10.71 -15.86 -2.20
N SER A 283 -9.43 -15.56 -2.39
CA SER A 283 -8.94 -14.20 -2.64
C SER A 283 -9.35 -13.67 -4.02
N LEU A 284 -9.43 -14.55 -5.03
CA LEU A 284 -9.67 -14.15 -6.42
C LEU A 284 -11.14 -13.94 -6.78
N VAL A 285 -12.09 -14.35 -5.94
CA VAL A 285 -13.54 -14.29 -6.25
C VAL A 285 -14.00 -12.91 -6.75
N HIS A 286 -13.52 -11.83 -6.10
CA HIS A 286 -13.91 -10.45 -6.44
C HIS A 286 -12.82 -9.68 -7.20
N THR A 287 -11.90 -10.38 -7.85
CA THR A 287 -10.90 -9.77 -8.73
C THR A 287 -11.29 -9.92 -10.19
N MET A 288 -10.65 -9.16 -11.09
CA MET A 288 -10.84 -9.32 -12.54
C MET A 288 -10.57 -10.74 -13.04
N ALA A 289 -9.63 -11.44 -12.41
CA ALA A 289 -9.30 -12.82 -12.77
C ALA A 289 -10.41 -13.80 -12.38
N GLY A 290 -11.02 -13.63 -11.21
CA GLY A 290 -12.11 -14.45 -10.70
C GLY A 290 -11.72 -15.89 -10.31
N SER A 291 -10.63 -16.43 -10.81
CA SER A 291 -10.16 -17.78 -10.46
C SER A 291 -8.65 -17.96 -10.71
N PRO A 292 -8.00 -18.93 -10.00
CA PRO A 292 -6.60 -19.30 -10.26
C PRO A 292 -6.33 -19.75 -11.70
N GLU A 293 -7.27 -20.44 -12.33
CA GLU A 293 -7.12 -20.94 -13.71
C GLU A 293 -6.97 -19.76 -14.69
N ARG A 294 -7.76 -18.71 -14.54
CA ARG A 294 -7.64 -17.51 -15.39
C ARG A 294 -6.33 -16.75 -15.17
N VAL A 295 -5.81 -16.74 -13.93
CA VAL A 295 -4.48 -16.19 -13.63
C VAL A 295 -3.41 -16.98 -14.38
N TYR A 296 -3.44 -18.32 -14.30
CA TYR A 296 -2.48 -19.17 -15.01
C TYR A 296 -2.62 -19.08 -16.53
N ASP A 297 -3.84 -18.99 -17.07
CA ASP A 297 -4.03 -18.78 -18.51
C ASP A 297 -3.31 -17.51 -18.98
N LEU A 298 -3.52 -16.39 -18.29
CA LEU A 298 -2.83 -15.13 -18.62
C LEU A 298 -1.32 -15.26 -18.50
N LEU A 299 -0.82 -15.80 -17.38
CA LEU A 299 0.62 -15.95 -17.14
C LEU A 299 1.30 -16.88 -18.16
N ASN A 300 0.65 -17.98 -18.53
CA ASN A 300 1.18 -18.91 -19.52
C ASN A 300 1.28 -18.24 -20.91
N ARG A 301 0.23 -17.54 -21.33
CA ARG A 301 0.24 -16.78 -22.59
C ARG A 301 1.31 -15.70 -22.61
N LEU A 302 1.49 -14.96 -21.51
CA LEU A 302 2.57 -13.97 -21.39
C LEU A 302 3.96 -14.64 -21.44
N THR A 303 4.13 -15.78 -20.75
CA THR A 303 5.39 -16.51 -20.73
C THR A 303 5.77 -17.00 -22.15
N GLU A 304 4.81 -17.57 -22.87
CA GLU A 304 5.02 -18.00 -24.26
C GLU A 304 5.40 -16.85 -25.18
N ALA A 305 4.70 -15.70 -25.03
CA ALA A 305 4.94 -14.53 -25.86
C ALA A 305 6.30 -13.83 -25.56
N TYR A 306 6.69 -13.77 -24.29
CA TYR A 306 7.88 -13.01 -23.89
C TYR A 306 9.17 -13.82 -23.89
N ARG A 307 9.11 -15.15 -23.72
CA ARG A 307 10.31 -15.99 -23.68
C ARG A 307 11.28 -15.78 -24.85
N PRO A 308 10.84 -15.75 -26.13
CA PRO A 308 11.78 -15.55 -27.24
C PRO A 308 12.46 -14.17 -27.22
N ALA A 309 11.75 -13.12 -26.78
CA ALA A 309 12.32 -11.79 -26.62
C ALA A 309 13.35 -11.76 -25.49
N GLN A 310 13.01 -12.35 -24.34
CA GLN A 310 13.90 -12.46 -23.18
C GLN A 310 15.20 -13.22 -23.54
N GLU A 311 15.09 -14.34 -24.24
CA GLU A 311 16.27 -15.12 -24.69
C GLU A 311 17.19 -14.27 -25.57
N LYS A 312 16.62 -13.54 -26.53
CA LYS A 312 17.38 -12.63 -27.41
C LYS A 312 18.06 -11.50 -26.64
N GLU A 313 17.36 -10.87 -25.69
CA GLU A 313 17.89 -9.82 -24.85
C GLU A 313 19.02 -10.35 -23.96
N PHE A 314 18.85 -11.54 -23.37
CA PHE A 314 19.84 -12.16 -22.52
C PHE A 314 21.13 -12.52 -23.30
N GLU A 315 21.01 -13.00 -24.55
CA GLU A 315 22.16 -13.23 -25.43
C GLU A 315 22.91 -11.94 -25.76
N ALA A 316 22.20 -10.82 -25.99
CA ALA A 316 22.83 -9.54 -26.21
C ALA A 316 23.61 -9.04 -24.98
N ILE A 317 23.05 -9.23 -23.77
CA ILE A 317 23.71 -8.91 -22.50
C ILE A 317 24.95 -9.79 -22.32
N ARG A 318 24.86 -11.10 -22.60
CA ARG A 318 25.98 -12.04 -22.50
C ARG A 318 27.12 -11.68 -23.47
N ALA A 319 26.79 -11.32 -24.70
CA ALA A 319 27.75 -10.88 -25.70
C ALA A 319 28.48 -9.59 -25.27
N LEU A 320 27.74 -8.61 -24.76
CA LEU A 320 28.34 -7.37 -24.24
C LEU A 320 29.25 -7.64 -23.04
N ALA A 321 28.83 -8.49 -22.11
CA ALA A 321 29.66 -8.86 -20.96
C ALA A 321 30.98 -9.52 -21.40
N ALA A 322 30.93 -10.46 -22.34
CA ALA A 322 32.12 -11.10 -22.88
C ALA A 322 33.05 -10.12 -23.62
N GLU A 323 32.50 -9.17 -24.38
CA GLU A 323 33.25 -8.11 -25.04
C GLU A 323 33.99 -7.22 -24.04
N LYS A 324 33.30 -6.78 -23.00
CA LYS A 324 33.82 -5.90 -21.94
C LYS A 324 34.93 -6.55 -21.12
N GLU A 325 34.74 -7.80 -20.74
CA GLU A 325 35.68 -8.54 -19.88
C GLU A 325 36.82 -9.23 -20.65
N GLY A 326 36.68 -9.32 -21.98
CA GLY A 326 37.66 -10.01 -22.84
C GLY A 326 37.60 -11.54 -22.74
N HIS A 327 36.60 -12.10 -22.06
CA HIS A 327 36.37 -13.53 -21.92
C HIS A 327 34.88 -13.82 -21.66
N THR A 328 34.46 -15.05 -21.83
CA THR A 328 33.10 -15.47 -21.51
C THR A 328 32.83 -15.31 -20.01
N VAL A 329 31.79 -14.58 -19.67
CA VAL A 329 31.32 -14.36 -18.30
C VAL A 329 30.18 -15.31 -17.98
N ASP A 330 30.31 -16.05 -16.87
CA ASP A 330 29.19 -16.75 -16.28
C ASP A 330 28.35 -15.72 -15.51
N LEU A 331 27.29 -15.22 -16.19
CA LEU A 331 26.42 -14.18 -15.66
C LEU A 331 25.61 -14.71 -14.47
N GLN A 332 25.68 -13.95 -13.38
CA GLN A 332 24.97 -14.19 -12.16
C GLN A 332 23.85 -13.15 -11.97
N PRO A 333 22.87 -13.36 -11.07
CA PRO A 333 21.79 -12.42 -10.86
C PRO A 333 22.23 -10.97 -10.54
N TRP A 334 23.38 -10.79 -9.94
CA TRP A 334 23.94 -9.46 -9.64
C TRP A 334 24.63 -8.77 -10.82
N ASP A 335 24.71 -9.43 -11.98
CA ASP A 335 25.33 -8.87 -13.19
C ASP A 335 24.28 -8.27 -14.14
N TYR A 336 23.04 -8.75 -14.08
CA TYR A 336 22.00 -8.40 -15.04
C TYR A 336 21.75 -6.88 -15.14
N SER A 337 21.52 -6.22 -14.01
CA SER A 337 21.23 -4.78 -13.99
C SER A 337 22.39 -3.94 -14.54
N TYR A 338 23.62 -4.32 -14.23
CA TYR A 338 24.83 -3.64 -14.69
C TYR A 338 25.02 -3.75 -16.21
N TYR A 339 25.06 -4.97 -16.74
CA TYR A 339 25.28 -5.15 -18.19
C TYR A 339 24.05 -4.73 -19.01
N SER A 340 22.85 -4.86 -18.51
CA SER A 340 21.64 -4.33 -19.15
C SER A 340 21.69 -2.79 -19.27
N ASN A 341 22.18 -2.09 -18.25
CA ASN A 341 22.38 -0.65 -18.31
C ASN A 341 23.44 -0.26 -19.34
N LEU A 342 24.59 -0.95 -19.35
CA LEU A 342 25.64 -0.72 -20.36
C LEU A 342 25.15 -1.00 -21.79
N LEU A 343 24.32 -2.03 -22.00
CA LEU A 343 23.71 -2.33 -23.28
C LEU A 343 22.82 -1.18 -23.76
N ARG A 344 21.98 -0.66 -22.84
CA ARG A 344 21.11 0.48 -23.10
C ARG A 344 21.89 1.74 -23.44
N GLU A 345 22.97 2.04 -22.70
CA GLU A 345 23.84 3.18 -22.97
C GLU A 345 24.53 3.04 -24.33
N ARG A 346 25.01 1.85 -24.69
CA ARG A 346 25.62 1.57 -25.99
C ARG A 346 24.64 1.73 -27.15
N ASP A 347 23.46 1.13 -27.03
CA ASP A 347 22.52 1.01 -28.16
C ASP A 347 21.67 2.26 -28.35
N TYR A 348 21.41 3.03 -27.30
CA TYR A 348 20.55 4.22 -27.35
C TYR A 348 21.25 5.53 -27.03
N ALA A 349 22.55 5.51 -26.67
CA ALA A 349 23.30 6.68 -26.20
C ALA A 349 22.53 7.49 -25.13
N PHE A 350 21.84 6.78 -24.23
CA PHE A 350 20.90 7.35 -23.28
C PHE A 350 21.45 7.31 -21.87
N ASN A 351 21.67 8.50 -21.30
CA ASN A 351 22.06 8.69 -19.91
C ASN A 351 20.93 9.41 -19.14
N GLU A 352 20.34 8.75 -18.16
CA GLU A 352 19.26 9.33 -17.35
C GLU A 352 19.67 10.61 -16.60
N GLU A 353 20.94 10.72 -16.20
CA GLU A 353 21.45 11.92 -15.49
C GLU A 353 21.40 13.17 -16.40
N GLU A 354 21.49 13.02 -17.71
CA GLU A 354 21.39 14.14 -18.65
C GLU A 354 19.96 14.70 -18.76
N LEU A 355 18.95 13.89 -18.41
CA LEU A 355 17.55 14.34 -18.41
C LEU A 355 17.19 15.11 -17.15
N ARG A 356 17.92 14.89 -16.05
CA ARG A 356 17.59 15.44 -14.74
C ARG A 356 17.37 16.94 -14.71
N PRO A 357 18.21 17.79 -15.39
CA PRO A 357 18.00 19.23 -15.42
C PRO A 357 16.68 19.66 -16.10
N TYR A 358 16.10 18.81 -16.96
CA TYR A 358 14.85 19.12 -17.68
C TYR A 358 13.60 18.85 -16.82
N PHE A 359 13.73 18.01 -15.78
CA PHE A 359 12.65 17.64 -14.88
C PHE A 359 12.70 18.42 -13.56
N GLU A 360 13.06 19.71 -13.65
CA GLU A 360 12.88 20.64 -12.53
C GLU A 360 11.38 20.67 -12.15
N LEU A 361 11.09 20.77 -10.85
CA LEU A 361 9.75 20.58 -10.30
C LEU A 361 8.70 21.47 -10.96
N ASN A 362 8.96 22.77 -11.11
CA ASN A 362 7.98 23.69 -11.69
C ASN A 362 7.77 23.43 -13.19
N ASN A 363 8.83 23.07 -13.92
CA ASN A 363 8.72 22.68 -15.33
C ASN A 363 7.86 21.41 -15.47
N THR A 364 8.03 20.45 -14.57
CA THR A 364 7.26 19.21 -14.57
C THR A 364 5.79 19.48 -14.28
N ILE A 365 5.48 20.29 -13.25
CA ILE A 365 4.12 20.69 -12.90
C ILE A 365 3.44 21.40 -14.08
N ASN A 366 4.11 22.38 -14.68
CA ASN A 366 3.59 23.09 -15.86
C ASN A 366 3.38 22.15 -17.04
N GLY A 367 4.28 21.17 -17.22
CA GLY A 367 4.15 20.13 -18.26
C GLY A 367 2.91 19.27 -18.05
N VAL A 368 2.66 18.82 -16.82
CA VAL A 368 1.48 18.02 -16.44
C VAL A 368 0.19 18.82 -16.66
N PHE A 369 0.14 20.07 -16.19
CA PHE A 369 -1.02 20.94 -16.39
C PHE A 369 -1.27 21.23 -17.86
N GLY A 370 -0.21 21.52 -18.63
CA GLY A 370 -0.30 21.73 -20.07
C GLY A 370 -0.80 20.49 -20.82
N LEU A 371 -0.37 19.30 -20.43
CA LEU A 371 -0.84 18.03 -20.98
C LEU A 371 -2.33 17.81 -20.68
N ALA A 372 -2.74 17.98 -19.42
CA ALA A 372 -4.14 17.86 -19.03
C ALA A 372 -5.04 18.87 -19.76
N THR A 373 -4.56 20.11 -19.93
CA THR A 373 -5.28 21.11 -20.73
C THR A 373 -5.46 20.66 -22.19
N LYS A 374 -4.43 20.10 -22.82
CA LYS A 374 -4.51 19.60 -24.20
C LYS A 374 -5.44 18.38 -24.34
N LEU A 375 -5.46 17.48 -23.36
CA LEU A 375 -6.25 16.25 -23.43
C LEU A 375 -7.72 16.49 -23.06
N TYR A 376 -7.99 17.32 -22.07
CA TYR A 376 -9.31 17.43 -21.43
C TYR A 376 -9.92 18.84 -21.55
N GLY A 377 -9.21 19.84 -22.06
CA GLY A 377 -9.69 21.22 -22.17
C GLY A 377 -9.84 21.94 -20.82
N ILE A 378 -9.33 21.37 -19.72
CA ILE A 378 -9.38 21.97 -18.39
C ILE A 378 -8.27 23.00 -18.20
N THR A 379 -8.48 23.95 -17.31
CA THR A 379 -7.49 24.99 -16.95
C THR A 379 -7.18 24.91 -15.48
N PHE A 380 -5.98 25.35 -15.11
CA PHE A 380 -5.49 25.36 -13.74
C PHE A 380 -5.23 26.81 -13.31
N ARG A 381 -5.63 27.14 -12.09
CA ARG A 381 -5.26 28.38 -11.45
C ARG A 381 -4.84 28.12 -10.02
N GLU A 382 -3.89 28.88 -9.53
CA GLU A 382 -3.56 28.90 -8.10
C GLU A 382 -4.72 29.48 -7.28
N ALA A 383 -5.03 28.87 -6.14
CA ALA A 383 -6.18 29.20 -5.31
C ALA A 383 -5.76 29.45 -3.84
N PRO A 384 -5.03 30.56 -3.57
CA PRO A 384 -4.50 30.85 -2.24
C PRO A 384 -5.60 31.10 -1.19
N GLU A 385 -6.85 31.29 -1.62
CA GLU A 385 -8.03 31.40 -0.77
C GLU A 385 -8.46 30.07 -0.12
N ILE A 386 -7.96 28.93 -0.62
CA ILE A 386 -8.29 27.62 -0.07
C ILE A 386 -7.34 27.30 1.09
N PRO A 387 -7.87 26.96 2.29
CA PRO A 387 -7.02 26.61 3.41
C PRO A 387 -6.25 25.32 3.15
N VAL A 388 -4.96 25.33 3.48
CA VAL A 388 -4.04 24.22 3.32
C VAL A 388 -3.52 23.72 4.65
N TYR A 389 -3.07 22.47 4.69
CA TYR A 389 -2.56 21.86 5.92
C TYR A 389 -1.08 22.18 6.20
N HIS A 390 -0.33 22.67 5.23
CA HIS A 390 1.07 23.08 5.37
C HIS A 390 1.40 24.22 4.41
N PRO A 391 2.27 25.19 4.80
CA PRO A 391 2.63 26.33 3.95
C PRO A 391 3.24 25.98 2.59
N ASP A 392 3.85 24.80 2.46
CA ASP A 392 4.46 24.34 1.20
C ASP A 392 3.44 23.77 0.19
N VAL A 393 2.20 23.57 0.58
CA VAL A 393 1.11 23.13 -0.30
C VAL A 393 0.72 24.25 -1.26
N LYS A 394 0.71 23.94 -2.54
CA LYS A 394 0.34 24.87 -3.62
C LYS A 394 -0.91 24.40 -4.34
#